data_a5ed7b1737ef13cbc1239eaabb4bddba
#
_entry.id   a5ed7b1737ef13cbc1239eaabb4bddba
#
_cell.length_a   1.000
_cell.length_b   1.000
_cell.length_c   1.000
_cell.angle_alpha   90.00
_cell.angle_beta   90.00
_cell.angle_gamma   90.00
#
_symmetry.space_group_name_H-M   'P 1'
#
loop_
_entity.id
_entity.type
_entity.pdbx_description
1 polymer ?
#
loop_
_entity_poly.entity_id
_entity_poly.type
_entity_poly.pdbx_seq_one_letter_code
_entity_poly.pdbx_strand_id
1 'polypeptide(L)'
;MALIINSLLYSFFNMTRYTDNNKIIIGGKMIKKISLITALFSLISCGSDMSVTEDNGEPQVSHASPEWQIWAYTSAAPDYIGDLATVIGADGTVLKEGSNGWRCEAFMPMPEGGFENAHSAAPACSDANAVAWANAYKAGTIPDMEGDGWMWMIHGDLGVDNFTVGTDGQKDAGHMHFIESGPHMMLMPKDPASLEGQSTDYTTGAPYVMFEGSPYAHLMIPLVDYYSYQPESSPK
;
A
#
# COMPACT_ATOMS: atom_id res chain seq x y z
N MET A 1 -23.82 15.61 4.17
CA MET A 1 -24.19 16.65 3.18
C MET A 1 -24.06 16.15 1.72
N ALA A 2 -23.17 15.25 1.39
CA ALA A 2 -23.00 14.69 0.03
C ALA A 2 -24.17 13.80 -0.46
N LEU A 3 -24.82 13.07 0.42
CA LEU A 3 -25.96 12.18 0.06
C LEU A 3 -27.23 12.93 -0.39
N ILE A 4 -27.44 14.17 0.06
CA ILE A 4 -28.61 14.98 -0.30
C ILE A 4 -28.46 15.61 -1.68
N ILE A 5 -27.23 15.91 -2.09
CA ILE A 5 -26.93 16.50 -3.41
C ILE A 5 -27.10 15.47 -4.53
N ASN A 6 -26.72 14.20 -4.31
CA ASN A 6 -26.91 13.13 -5.28
C ASN A 6 -28.40 12.77 -5.51
N SER A 7 -29.22 12.86 -4.49
CA SER A 7 -30.68 12.63 -4.63
C SER A 7 -31.37 13.71 -5.45
N LEU A 8 -30.92 14.96 -5.35
CA LEU A 8 -31.47 16.09 -6.11
C LEU A 8 -31.05 16.04 -7.60
N LEU A 9 -29.85 15.63 -7.92
CA LEU A 9 -29.36 15.48 -9.29
C LEU A 9 -30.07 14.31 -10.03
N TYR A 10 -30.34 13.21 -9.34
CA TYR A 10 -31.06 12.07 -9.94
C TYR A 10 -32.52 12.37 -10.22
N SER A 11 -33.16 13.20 -9.41
CA SER A 11 -34.52 13.66 -9.61
C SER A 11 -34.65 14.65 -10.79
N PHE A 12 -33.61 15.48 -11.03
CA PHE A 12 -33.58 16.42 -12.15
C PHE A 12 -33.37 15.74 -13.51
N PHE A 13 -32.60 14.65 -13.57
CA PHE A 13 -32.31 13.96 -14.83
C PHE A 13 -33.48 13.12 -15.35
N ASN A 14 -34.40 12.70 -14.49
CA ASN A 14 -35.62 11.96 -14.92
C ASN A 14 -36.83 12.84 -15.31
N MET A 15 -36.76 14.16 -15.07
CA MET A 15 -37.86 15.08 -15.39
C MET A 15 -37.73 15.77 -16.77
N THR A 16 -36.65 15.53 -17.52
CA THR A 16 -36.41 16.20 -18.82
C THR A 16 -36.46 15.25 -20.00
N ARG A 17 -37.49 14.43 -20.12
CA ARG A 17 -37.68 13.60 -21.31
C ARG A 17 -38.89 13.99 -22.14
N TYR A 18 -39.13 15.28 -22.36
CA TYR A 18 -40.00 15.72 -23.45
C TYR A 18 -39.61 17.12 -23.91
N THR A 19 -39.02 17.24 -25.08
CA THR A 19 -38.78 18.52 -25.76
C THR A 19 -39.65 18.58 -27.01
N ASP A 20 -40.68 19.37 -26.98
CA ASP A 20 -41.29 19.89 -28.19
C ASP A 20 -40.76 21.31 -28.41
N ASN A 21 -40.50 21.58 -29.71
CA ASN A 21 -39.74 22.75 -30.17
C ASN A 21 -40.01 24.06 -29.39
N ASN A 22 -39.03 24.45 -28.57
CA ASN A 22 -38.93 25.76 -27.88
C ASN A 22 -39.64 25.97 -26.55
N LYS A 23 -40.15 24.96 -25.82
CA LYS A 23 -40.77 25.16 -24.50
C LYS A 23 -40.38 24.05 -23.51
N ILE A 24 -40.07 24.44 -22.27
CA ILE A 24 -39.85 23.51 -21.15
C ILE A 24 -41.07 23.57 -20.24
N ILE A 25 -41.69 22.43 -19.93
CA ILE A 25 -42.83 22.33 -19.03
C ILE A 25 -42.37 21.80 -17.68
N ILE A 26 -42.57 22.58 -16.64
CA ILE A 26 -42.35 22.20 -15.25
C ILE A 26 -43.66 22.38 -14.50
N GLY A 27 -44.20 21.31 -13.90
CA GLY A 27 -45.38 21.36 -13.04
C GLY A 27 -46.65 21.91 -13.72
N GLY A 28 -46.91 21.61 -15.01
CA GLY A 28 -48.14 21.93 -15.67
C GLY A 28 -48.37 23.41 -16.03
N LYS A 29 -47.36 24.26 -15.89
CA LYS A 29 -47.43 25.67 -16.37
C LYS A 29 -46.37 25.94 -17.43
N MET A 30 -46.79 26.55 -18.56
CA MET A 30 -45.90 26.97 -19.64
C MET A 30 -45.12 28.26 -19.22
N ILE A 31 -43.81 28.20 -19.21
CA ILE A 31 -42.95 29.35 -19.01
C ILE A 31 -42.17 29.60 -20.31
N LYS A 32 -42.28 30.83 -20.85
CA LYS A 32 -41.45 31.23 -22.00
C LYS A 32 -39.98 31.30 -21.58
N LYS A 33 -39.10 30.81 -22.45
CA LYS A 33 -37.65 30.86 -22.25
C LYS A 33 -37.23 32.29 -21.89
N ILE A 34 -36.82 32.51 -20.65
CA ILE A 34 -36.14 33.72 -20.23
C ILE A 34 -34.66 33.39 -20.35
N SER A 35 -33.95 34.10 -21.22
CA SER A 35 -32.48 34.12 -21.34
C SER A 35 -31.89 34.75 -20.09
N LEU A 36 -31.75 33.98 -19.02
CA LEU A 36 -31.14 34.43 -17.76
C LEU A 36 -30.34 33.31 -17.08
N ILE A 37 -29.60 32.53 -17.84
CA ILE A 37 -28.70 31.49 -17.28
C ILE A 37 -27.24 31.73 -17.72
N THR A 38 -26.90 32.92 -18.19
CA THR A 38 -25.53 33.22 -18.61
C THR A 38 -24.76 34.13 -17.65
N ALA A 39 -25.32 34.50 -16.51
CA ALA A 39 -24.70 35.47 -15.59
C ALA A 39 -24.27 34.91 -14.23
N LEU A 40 -24.40 33.59 -13.98
CA LEU A 40 -24.07 33.02 -12.65
C LEU A 40 -22.92 31.99 -12.67
N PHE A 41 -22.22 31.84 -13.80
CA PHE A 41 -21.09 30.91 -13.90
C PHE A 41 -19.70 31.61 -13.99
N SER A 42 -19.63 32.91 -13.76
CA SER A 42 -18.38 33.67 -13.95
C SER A 42 -17.68 34.08 -12.66
N LEU A 43 -18.02 33.56 -11.48
CA LEU A 43 -17.40 33.94 -10.21
C LEU A 43 -16.87 32.77 -9.37
N ILE A 44 -16.63 31.60 -9.97
CA ILE A 44 -15.86 30.54 -9.30
C ILE A 44 -14.72 30.15 -10.23
N SER A 45 -13.81 31.08 -10.47
CA SER A 45 -12.49 30.84 -10.98
C SER A 45 -11.51 31.58 -10.06
N CYS A 46 -11.46 31.17 -8.80
CA CYS A 46 -10.27 31.25 -7.99
C CYS A 46 -9.78 29.80 -7.89
N GLY A 47 -8.87 29.43 -8.81
CA GLY A 47 -8.10 28.21 -8.70
C GLY A 47 -7.23 28.31 -7.46
N SER A 48 -7.64 27.69 -6.40
CA SER A 48 -6.74 27.04 -5.48
C SER A 48 -6.69 25.60 -5.96
N ASP A 49 -5.56 25.16 -6.48
CA ASP A 49 -5.20 23.76 -6.53
C ASP A 49 -5.34 23.23 -5.09
N MET A 50 -6.53 22.80 -4.73
CA MET A 50 -6.66 21.87 -3.61
C MET A 50 -6.19 20.55 -4.16
N SER A 51 -4.89 20.26 -4.03
CA SER A 51 -4.43 18.90 -3.92
C SER A 51 -5.25 18.31 -2.76
N VAL A 52 -6.22 17.50 -3.08
CA VAL A 52 -6.84 16.60 -2.12
C VAL A 52 -5.72 15.62 -1.79
N THR A 53 -4.93 15.92 -0.77
CA THR A 53 -4.16 14.88 -0.09
C THR A 53 -5.22 13.99 0.51
N GLU A 54 -5.38 12.77 -0.03
CA GLU A 54 -6.15 11.75 0.65
C GLU A 54 -5.56 11.64 2.05
N ASP A 55 -6.39 11.89 3.06
CA ASP A 55 -6.02 11.68 4.45
C ASP A 55 -5.85 10.16 4.63
N ASN A 56 -4.60 9.72 4.58
CA ASN A 56 -4.23 8.31 4.78
C ASN A 56 -4.30 7.89 6.25
N GLY A 57 -4.79 8.77 7.13
CA GLY A 57 -4.89 8.52 8.57
C GLY A 57 -3.56 8.60 9.31
N GLU A 58 -2.50 9.12 8.70
CA GLU A 58 -1.18 9.25 9.33
C GLU A 58 -1.23 10.23 10.52
N PRO A 59 -0.83 9.78 11.74
CA PRO A 59 -0.78 10.65 12.90
C PRO A 59 0.23 11.78 12.71
N GLN A 60 -0.15 13.00 13.04
CA GLN A 60 0.71 14.18 12.97
C GLN A 60 1.59 14.30 14.22
N VAL A 61 2.41 13.29 14.46
CA VAL A 61 3.33 13.15 15.60
C VAL A 61 4.73 12.78 15.12
N SER A 62 5.71 12.72 16.02
CA SER A 62 7.05 12.25 15.69
C SER A 62 7.01 10.83 15.14
N HIS A 63 7.72 10.55 14.04
CA HIS A 63 7.84 9.22 13.44
C HIS A 63 8.67 8.24 14.29
N ALA A 64 9.27 8.71 15.40
CA ALA A 64 9.84 7.86 16.42
C ALA A 64 8.83 7.44 17.51
N SER A 65 7.64 8.08 17.55
CA SER A 65 6.67 7.83 18.61
C SER A 65 5.99 6.47 18.48
N PRO A 66 5.56 5.85 19.59
CA PRO A 66 4.78 4.61 19.56
C PRO A 66 3.49 4.74 18.74
N GLU A 67 2.83 5.89 18.79
CA GLU A 67 1.59 6.15 18.05
C GLU A 67 1.80 6.06 16.54
N TRP A 68 2.86 6.71 16.02
CA TRP A 68 3.19 6.64 14.61
C TRP A 68 3.64 5.24 14.19
N GLN A 69 4.47 4.57 15.00
CA GLN A 69 4.90 3.19 14.73
C GLN A 69 3.71 2.22 14.66
N ILE A 70 2.73 2.35 15.57
CA ILE A 70 1.51 1.52 15.52
C ILE A 70 0.79 1.75 14.20
N TRP A 71 0.55 3.01 13.79
CA TRP A 71 -0.11 3.33 12.54
C TRP A 71 0.69 2.79 11.33
N ALA A 72 1.97 3.14 11.21
CA ALA A 72 2.80 2.76 10.07
C ALA A 72 2.94 1.25 9.91
N TYR A 73 3.04 0.52 11.04
CA TYR A 73 3.27 -0.92 10.98
C TYR A 73 1.96 -1.69 10.75
N THR A 74 0.85 -1.27 11.34
CA THR A 74 -0.44 -1.94 11.09
C THR A 74 -0.95 -1.68 9.68
N SER A 75 -0.73 -0.50 9.10
CA SER A 75 -1.10 -0.17 7.72
C SER A 75 -0.23 -0.84 6.65
N ALA A 76 0.79 -1.63 7.05
CA ALA A 76 1.52 -2.52 6.14
C ALA A 76 0.70 -3.74 5.67
N ALA A 77 -0.49 -3.96 6.23
CA ALA A 77 -1.44 -5.01 5.82
C ALA A 77 -2.85 -4.43 5.71
N PRO A 78 -3.80 -5.16 5.09
CA PRO A 78 -5.22 -4.79 5.14
C PRO A 78 -5.73 -4.67 6.58
N ASP A 79 -6.68 -3.77 6.83
CA ASP A 79 -7.21 -3.44 8.17
C ASP A 79 -7.64 -4.68 8.97
N TYR A 80 -8.30 -5.66 8.32
CA TYR A 80 -8.74 -6.90 8.96
C TYR A 80 -7.57 -7.78 9.47
N ILE A 81 -6.31 -7.48 9.10
CA ILE A 81 -5.09 -8.07 9.65
C ILE A 81 -4.43 -7.08 10.59
N GLY A 82 -4.08 -5.88 10.12
CA GLY A 82 -3.29 -4.90 10.84
C GLY A 82 -3.96 -4.44 12.14
N ASP A 83 -5.29 -4.19 12.12
CA ASP A 83 -6.03 -3.75 13.30
C ASP A 83 -6.03 -4.76 14.44
N LEU A 84 -5.88 -6.03 14.14
CA LEU A 84 -5.89 -7.12 15.12
C LEU A 84 -4.49 -7.71 15.39
N ALA A 85 -3.45 -7.20 14.72
CA ALA A 85 -2.08 -7.69 14.87
C ALA A 85 -1.39 -7.17 16.13
N THR A 86 -0.45 -7.96 16.65
CA THR A 86 0.53 -7.49 17.62
C THR A 86 1.53 -6.57 16.94
N VAL A 87 1.83 -5.42 17.55
CA VAL A 87 2.82 -4.46 17.03
C VAL A 87 4.06 -4.45 17.90
N ILE A 88 5.21 -4.68 17.26
CA ILE A 88 6.52 -4.60 17.90
C ILE A 88 7.20 -3.29 17.49
N GLY A 89 7.55 -2.48 18.46
CA GLY A 89 8.30 -1.23 18.27
C GLY A 89 9.73 -1.45 17.78
N ALA A 90 10.33 -0.42 17.24
CA ALA A 90 11.71 -0.46 16.75
C ALA A 90 12.75 -0.79 17.83
N ASP A 91 12.39 -0.65 19.10
CA ASP A 91 13.20 -1.03 20.27
C ASP A 91 12.93 -2.47 20.74
N GLY A 92 12.06 -3.22 20.05
CA GLY A 92 11.66 -4.58 20.38
C GLY A 92 10.56 -4.69 21.43
N THR A 93 10.01 -3.58 21.92
CA THR A 93 8.91 -3.61 22.91
C THR A 93 7.57 -3.88 22.21
N VAL A 94 6.62 -4.48 22.94
CA VAL A 94 5.25 -4.64 22.46
C VAL A 94 4.53 -3.31 22.64
N LEU A 95 4.20 -2.64 21.54
CA LEU A 95 3.45 -1.38 21.52
C LEU A 95 1.94 -1.61 21.57
N LYS A 96 1.47 -2.72 20.99
CA LYS A 96 0.08 -3.12 20.92
C LYS A 96 -0.01 -4.64 20.95
N GLU A 97 -0.81 -5.18 21.86
CA GLU A 97 -1.17 -6.61 21.87
C GLU A 97 -2.23 -6.88 20.79
N GLY A 98 -2.04 -7.96 20.04
CA GLY A 98 -2.98 -8.43 19.02
C GLY A 98 -3.73 -9.68 19.42
N SER A 99 -4.67 -10.09 18.57
CA SER A 99 -5.54 -11.25 18.83
C SER A 99 -5.64 -12.24 17.67
N ASN A 100 -5.06 -11.92 16.51
CA ASN A 100 -5.20 -12.72 15.28
C ASN A 100 -3.96 -13.56 14.94
N GLY A 101 -2.90 -13.54 15.77
CA GLY A 101 -1.67 -14.28 15.55
C GLY A 101 -0.69 -13.63 14.54
N TRP A 102 -1.04 -12.46 13.97
CA TRP A 102 -0.16 -11.67 13.13
C TRP A 102 0.70 -10.72 13.96
N ARG A 103 1.91 -10.41 13.46
CA ARG A 103 2.84 -9.49 14.06
C ARG A 103 3.29 -8.46 13.01
N CYS A 104 3.14 -7.16 13.34
CA CYS A 104 3.59 -6.06 12.50
C CYS A 104 4.80 -5.37 13.14
N GLU A 105 5.86 -5.15 12.36
CA GLU A 105 7.11 -4.51 12.80
C GLU A 105 7.86 -3.89 11.63
N ALA A 106 8.82 -3.01 11.90
CA ALA A 106 9.74 -2.51 10.88
C ALA A 106 10.85 -3.54 10.57
N PHE A 107 11.21 -3.65 9.29
CA PHE A 107 12.39 -4.42 8.87
C PHE A 107 13.68 -3.60 9.00
N MET A 108 13.59 -2.27 8.77
CA MET A 108 14.73 -1.38 8.87
C MET A 108 14.95 -0.89 10.30
N PRO A 109 16.22 -0.70 10.73
CA PRO A 109 16.51 -0.08 12.00
C PRO A 109 16.07 1.39 11.99
N MET A 110 15.44 1.85 13.08
CA MET A 110 14.98 3.23 13.19
C MET A 110 16.18 4.18 13.31
N PRO A 111 16.27 5.21 12.43
CA PRO A 111 17.29 6.25 12.54
C PRO A 111 17.13 7.13 13.80
N GLU A 112 18.18 7.83 14.18
CA GLU A 112 18.04 8.89 15.17
C GLU A 112 17.03 9.95 14.70
N GLY A 113 16.02 10.21 15.52
CA GLY A 113 14.92 11.14 15.18
C GLY A 113 13.69 10.51 14.55
N GLY A 114 13.71 9.23 14.21
CA GLY A 114 12.60 8.49 13.63
C GLY A 114 12.74 8.25 12.13
N PHE A 115 11.81 7.51 11.56
CA PHE A 115 11.74 7.24 10.12
C PHE A 115 11.32 8.49 9.33
N GLU A 116 11.71 8.58 8.06
CA GLU A 116 11.27 9.66 7.17
C GLU A 116 9.76 9.53 6.84
N ASN A 117 9.33 8.31 6.56
CA ASN A 117 7.96 7.92 6.23
C ASN A 117 7.76 6.41 6.46
N ALA A 118 6.55 5.90 6.23
CA ALA A 118 6.26 4.48 6.40
C ALA A 118 7.11 3.58 5.47
N HIS A 119 7.35 3.98 4.21
CA HIS A 119 8.20 3.23 3.29
C HIS A 119 9.63 3.06 3.83
N SER A 120 10.23 4.12 4.41
CA SER A 120 11.58 4.06 4.96
C SER A 120 11.72 3.12 6.18
N ALA A 121 10.62 2.81 6.86
CA ALA A 121 10.58 1.79 7.91
C ALA A 121 10.54 0.36 7.34
N ALA A 122 10.15 0.20 6.06
CA ALA A 122 9.88 -1.10 5.43
C ALA A 122 9.03 -2.00 6.34
N PRO A 123 7.83 -1.56 6.78
CA PRO A 123 7.07 -2.30 7.76
C PRO A 123 6.40 -3.52 7.14
N ALA A 124 6.35 -4.59 7.91
CA ALA A 124 5.72 -5.83 7.49
C ALA A 124 4.77 -6.37 8.55
N CYS A 125 3.64 -6.95 8.11
CA CYS A 125 2.79 -7.79 8.93
C CYS A 125 2.96 -9.24 8.53
N SER A 126 3.38 -10.08 9.45
CA SER A 126 3.81 -11.47 9.24
C SER A 126 2.98 -12.43 10.08
N ASP A 127 2.63 -13.60 9.54
CA ASP A 127 2.14 -14.72 10.35
C ASP A 127 3.29 -15.38 11.13
N ALA A 128 2.99 -16.38 11.95
CA ALA A 128 3.98 -17.02 12.81
C ALA A 128 5.14 -17.66 12.04
N ASN A 129 4.89 -18.26 10.87
CA ASN A 129 5.92 -18.88 10.04
C ASN A 129 6.79 -17.82 9.35
N ALA A 130 6.19 -16.75 8.81
CA ALA A 130 6.94 -15.64 8.24
C ALA A 130 7.78 -14.90 9.31
N VAL A 131 7.30 -14.79 10.55
CA VAL A 131 8.11 -14.30 11.68
C VAL A 131 9.32 -15.20 11.92
N ALA A 132 9.17 -16.53 11.89
CA ALA A 132 10.28 -17.47 12.03
C ALA A 132 11.30 -17.29 10.89
N TRP A 133 10.80 -17.17 9.64
CA TRP A 133 11.63 -16.89 8.48
C TRP A 133 12.40 -15.55 8.63
N ALA A 134 11.73 -14.47 8.99
CA ALA A 134 12.34 -13.15 9.14
C ALA A 134 13.40 -13.12 10.25
N ASN A 135 13.16 -13.81 11.36
CA ASN A 135 14.16 -13.95 12.45
C ASN A 135 15.41 -14.71 11.97
N ALA A 136 15.20 -15.80 11.21
CA ALA A 136 16.31 -16.58 10.65
C ALA A 136 17.09 -15.75 9.62
N TYR A 137 16.40 -15.00 8.75
CA TYR A 137 17.03 -14.08 7.79
C TYR A 137 17.92 -13.04 8.48
N LYS A 138 17.39 -12.34 9.49
CA LYS A 138 18.14 -11.34 10.29
C LYS A 138 19.33 -11.96 11.03
N ALA A 139 19.22 -13.21 11.47
CA ALA A 139 20.28 -13.93 12.18
C ALA A 139 21.28 -14.65 11.25
N GLY A 140 21.03 -14.71 9.94
CA GLY A 140 21.84 -15.48 8.99
C GLY A 140 21.79 -16.99 9.22
N THR A 141 20.65 -17.53 9.71
CA THR A 141 20.45 -18.96 9.99
C THR A 141 19.39 -19.54 9.06
N ILE A 142 19.36 -20.85 8.91
CA ILE A 142 18.33 -21.53 8.11
C ILE A 142 16.97 -21.37 8.81
N PRO A 143 15.91 -20.92 8.11
CA PRO A 143 14.56 -20.84 8.66
C PRO A 143 14.04 -22.22 9.12
N ASP A 144 13.49 -22.27 10.33
CA ASP A 144 12.79 -23.44 10.87
C ASP A 144 11.31 -23.09 11.05
N MET A 145 10.47 -23.54 10.10
CA MET A 145 9.06 -23.20 10.02
C MET A 145 8.20 -24.46 10.09
N GLU A 146 7.02 -24.37 10.72
CA GLU A 146 6.05 -25.48 10.78
C GLU A 146 5.26 -25.64 9.47
N GLY A 147 5.09 -24.56 8.73
CA GLY A 147 4.38 -24.49 7.44
C GLY A 147 4.86 -23.31 6.61
N ASP A 148 4.17 -23.03 5.50
CA ASP A 148 4.42 -21.85 4.70
C ASP A 148 4.08 -20.58 5.49
N GLY A 149 4.87 -19.51 5.29
CA GLY A 149 4.68 -18.22 5.92
C GLY A 149 4.15 -17.17 4.96
N TRP A 150 3.37 -16.24 5.46
CA TRP A 150 2.81 -15.12 4.69
C TRP A 150 3.17 -13.79 5.31
N MET A 151 3.52 -12.82 4.46
CA MET A 151 3.89 -11.48 4.87
C MET A 151 3.28 -10.43 3.94
N TRP A 152 2.80 -9.33 4.52
CA TRP A 152 2.32 -8.15 3.81
C TRP A 152 3.29 -6.99 4.00
N MET A 153 3.58 -6.27 2.92
CA MET A 153 4.36 -5.03 2.92
C MET A 153 3.71 -3.98 2.00
N ILE A 154 2.54 -3.43 2.42
CA ILE A 154 1.78 -2.47 1.58
C ILE A 154 2.53 -1.15 1.39
N HIS A 155 3.42 -0.77 2.31
CA HIS A 155 4.29 0.39 2.13
C HIS A 155 5.53 0.11 1.28
N GLY A 156 5.73 -1.16 0.87
CA GLY A 156 6.93 -1.57 0.17
C GLY A 156 8.17 -1.64 1.07
N ASP A 157 9.34 -1.72 0.46
CA ASP A 157 10.65 -1.77 1.12
C ASP A 157 11.69 -0.92 0.38
N LEU A 158 12.84 -0.67 1.04
CA LEU A 158 13.95 0.10 0.48
C LEU A 158 14.76 -0.67 -0.58
N GLY A 159 14.27 -1.82 -0.99
CA GLY A 159 14.85 -2.65 -2.03
C GLY A 159 15.97 -3.57 -1.56
N VAL A 160 16.22 -4.57 -2.40
CA VAL A 160 17.25 -5.59 -2.23
C VAL A 160 17.65 -6.12 -3.60
N ASP A 161 18.87 -6.64 -3.74
CA ASP A 161 19.25 -7.39 -4.95
C ASP A 161 18.52 -8.73 -5.00
N ASN A 162 17.84 -9.02 -6.09
CA ASN A 162 16.96 -10.19 -6.24
C ASN A 162 17.68 -11.55 -6.03
N PHE A 163 19.00 -11.56 -6.22
CA PHE A 163 19.80 -12.79 -6.12
C PHE A 163 20.78 -12.80 -4.94
N THR A 164 20.99 -11.66 -4.27
CA THR A 164 22.01 -11.51 -3.22
C THR A 164 21.37 -11.21 -1.87
N VAL A 165 21.38 -12.19 -1.00
CA VAL A 165 20.86 -12.08 0.39
C VAL A 165 21.64 -11.04 1.20
N GLY A 166 20.92 -10.26 2.02
CA GLY A 166 21.54 -9.29 2.94
C GLY A 166 21.98 -7.97 2.29
N THR A 167 21.36 -7.60 1.17
CA THR A 167 21.61 -6.34 0.46
C THR A 167 20.48 -5.31 0.67
N ASP A 168 19.66 -5.48 1.69
CA ASP A 168 18.53 -4.64 2.01
C ASP A 168 18.91 -3.15 2.12
N GLY A 169 18.22 -2.30 1.38
CA GLY A 169 18.44 -0.86 1.33
C GLY A 169 19.76 -0.41 0.70
N GLN A 170 20.52 -1.31 0.07
CA GLN A 170 21.86 -1.03 -0.49
C GLN A 170 21.81 -0.59 -1.97
N LYS A 171 20.87 0.25 -2.35
CA LYS A 171 20.65 0.72 -3.73
C LYS A 171 21.94 1.25 -4.41
N ASP A 172 22.76 1.99 -3.67
CA ASP A 172 23.98 2.63 -4.20
C ASP A 172 25.20 1.70 -4.27
N ALA A 173 25.05 0.45 -3.84
CA ALA A 173 26.15 -0.53 -3.89
C ALA A 173 26.40 -1.13 -5.29
N GLY A 174 25.61 -0.72 -6.30
CA GLY A 174 25.79 -1.14 -7.70
C GLY A 174 25.29 -2.56 -8.01
N HIS A 175 24.35 -3.06 -7.25
CA HIS A 175 23.70 -4.34 -7.51
C HIS A 175 22.86 -4.28 -8.79
N MET A 176 23.13 -5.18 -9.75
CA MET A 176 22.49 -5.14 -11.09
C MET A 176 21.02 -5.58 -11.09
N HIS A 177 20.61 -6.35 -10.09
CA HIS A 177 19.26 -6.90 -10.00
C HIS A 177 18.50 -6.32 -8.79
N PHE A 178 18.86 -5.11 -8.40
CA PHE A 178 18.24 -4.40 -7.30
C PHE A 178 16.81 -3.99 -7.67
N ILE A 179 15.85 -4.28 -6.83
CA ILE A 179 14.48 -3.83 -6.94
C ILE A 179 14.03 -3.15 -5.64
N GLU A 180 13.65 -1.89 -5.71
CA GLU A 180 12.97 -1.16 -4.65
C GLU A 180 11.47 -1.39 -4.80
N SER A 181 10.94 -2.27 -3.97
CA SER A 181 9.60 -2.81 -4.12
C SER A 181 8.55 -1.86 -3.53
N GLY A 182 7.53 -1.53 -4.30
CA GLY A 182 6.30 -0.94 -3.78
C GLY A 182 5.42 -1.98 -3.07
N PRO A 183 4.09 -1.74 -2.98
CA PRO A 183 3.16 -2.65 -2.30
C PRO A 183 3.25 -4.09 -2.79
N HIS A 184 3.43 -5.03 -1.88
CA HIS A 184 3.53 -6.45 -2.21
C HIS A 184 3.13 -7.36 -1.05
N MET A 185 2.93 -8.64 -1.40
CA MET A 185 2.89 -9.77 -0.46
C MET A 185 4.07 -10.69 -0.72
N MET A 186 4.41 -11.51 0.27
CA MET A 186 5.40 -12.58 0.13
C MET A 186 4.85 -13.90 0.65
N LEU A 187 5.19 -14.99 -0.06
CA LEU A 187 5.04 -16.36 0.41
C LEU A 187 6.44 -16.92 0.69
N MET A 188 6.73 -17.26 1.93
CA MET A 188 7.91 -17.99 2.37
C MET A 188 7.56 -19.46 2.46
N PRO A 189 7.90 -20.30 1.46
CA PRO A 189 7.57 -21.70 1.56
C PRO A 189 8.40 -22.38 2.64
N LYS A 190 7.81 -23.35 3.35
CA LYS A 190 8.53 -24.22 4.30
C LYS A 190 9.68 -24.97 3.61
N ASP A 191 9.44 -25.40 2.37
CA ASP A 191 10.46 -26.00 1.51
C ASP A 191 10.77 -25.06 0.35
N PRO A 192 11.90 -24.31 0.39
CA PRO A 192 12.28 -23.39 -0.68
C PRO A 192 12.44 -24.06 -2.05
N ALA A 193 12.72 -25.37 -2.12
CA ALA A 193 12.82 -26.10 -3.38
C ALA A 193 11.47 -26.19 -4.12
N SER A 194 10.35 -25.97 -3.45
CA SER A 194 9.03 -25.89 -4.09
C SER A 194 8.89 -24.75 -5.09
N LEU A 195 9.79 -23.75 -5.06
CA LEU A 195 9.83 -22.61 -5.99
C LEU A 195 10.77 -22.86 -7.18
N GLU A 196 11.48 -23.97 -7.25
CA GLU A 196 12.41 -24.27 -8.36
C GLU A 196 11.71 -24.20 -9.73
N GLY A 197 12.36 -23.50 -10.68
CA GLY A 197 11.86 -23.32 -12.04
C GLY A 197 10.76 -22.27 -12.21
N GLN A 198 10.39 -21.56 -11.15
CA GLN A 198 9.54 -20.39 -11.26
C GLN A 198 10.37 -19.19 -11.76
N SER A 199 9.69 -18.17 -12.31
CA SER A 199 10.38 -16.99 -12.82
C SER A 199 11.03 -16.20 -11.69
N THR A 200 12.25 -15.71 -11.94
CA THR A 200 12.95 -14.72 -11.09
C THR A 200 12.86 -13.30 -11.68
N ASP A 201 12.12 -13.12 -12.78
CA ASP A 201 12.04 -11.87 -13.50
C ASP A 201 10.95 -10.95 -12.89
N TYR A 202 11.39 -9.99 -12.09
CA TYR A 202 10.54 -9.00 -11.44
C TYR A 202 9.97 -7.93 -12.39
N THR A 203 10.36 -7.91 -13.67
CA THR A 203 9.90 -6.90 -14.65
C THR A 203 8.61 -7.29 -15.38
N THR A 204 8.08 -8.49 -15.11
CA THR A 204 6.92 -9.04 -15.83
C THR A 204 5.57 -8.63 -15.25
N GLY A 205 5.53 -8.12 -14.01
CA GLY A 205 4.29 -7.89 -13.25
C GLY A 205 3.65 -9.15 -12.67
N ALA A 206 4.16 -10.33 -13.01
CA ALA A 206 3.74 -11.59 -12.41
C ALA A 206 4.49 -11.84 -11.09
N PRO A 207 3.99 -12.75 -10.21
CA PRO A 207 4.78 -13.22 -9.08
C PRO A 207 6.13 -13.81 -9.54
N TYR A 208 7.19 -13.55 -8.77
CA TYR A 208 8.54 -13.98 -9.08
C TYR A 208 9.30 -14.42 -7.84
N VAL A 209 10.34 -15.24 -8.02
CA VAL A 209 11.16 -15.76 -6.92
C VAL A 209 12.31 -14.80 -6.63
N MET A 210 12.45 -14.43 -5.37
CA MET A 210 13.60 -13.73 -4.83
C MET A 210 14.50 -14.72 -4.06
N PHE A 211 15.82 -14.52 -4.12
CA PHE A 211 16.85 -15.37 -3.49
C PHE A 211 16.82 -16.83 -3.92
N GLU A 212 16.52 -17.10 -5.22
CA GLU A 212 16.49 -18.45 -5.77
C GLU A 212 17.72 -19.26 -5.37
N GLY A 213 17.51 -20.53 -4.98
CA GLY A 213 18.57 -21.45 -4.59
C GLY A 213 19.15 -21.22 -3.19
N SER A 214 18.65 -20.23 -2.45
CA SER A 214 19.02 -19.99 -1.06
C SER A 214 17.98 -20.55 -0.06
N PRO A 215 18.33 -20.72 1.22
CA PRO A 215 17.35 -21.07 2.26
C PRO A 215 16.26 -20.00 2.45
N TYR A 216 16.46 -18.81 1.90
CA TYR A 216 15.55 -17.69 2.01
C TYR A 216 14.73 -17.44 0.74
N ALA A 217 14.77 -18.37 -0.24
CA ALA A 217 13.96 -18.24 -1.44
C ALA A 217 12.49 -18.09 -1.08
N HIS A 218 11.86 -17.08 -1.65
CA HIS A 218 10.46 -16.77 -1.40
C HIS A 218 9.79 -16.21 -2.66
N LEU A 219 8.47 -16.27 -2.73
CA LEU A 219 7.69 -15.75 -3.83
C LEU A 219 7.24 -14.34 -3.52
N MET A 220 7.68 -13.38 -4.33
CA MET A 220 7.19 -11.99 -4.35
C MET A 220 5.91 -11.92 -5.16
N ILE A 221 4.88 -11.28 -4.62
CA ILE A 221 3.56 -11.11 -5.23
C ILE A 221 3.29 -9.61 -5.35
N PRO A 222 3.58 -9.00 -6.52
CA PRO A 222 3.33 -7.58 -6.77
C PRO A 222 1.85 -7.23 -6.57
N LEU A 223 1.57 -6.12 -5.91
CA LEU A 223 0.25 -5.53 -5.78
C LEU A 223 0.15 -4.26 -6.65
N VAL A 224 -0.99 -3.58 -6.57
CA VAL A 224 -1.17 -2.27 -7.23
C VAL A 224 -0.07 -1.32 -6.73
N ASP A 225 0.52 -0.55 -7.66
CA ASP A 225 1.62 0.38 -7.41
C ASP A 225 2.96 -0.26 -7.01
N TYR A 226 3.15 -1.56 -7.28
CA TYR A 226 4.40 -2.27 -6.99
C TYR A 226 5.66 -1.56 -7.53
N TYR A 227 5.59 -0.95 -8.71
CA TYR A 227 6.71 -0.24 -9.35
C TYR A 227 6.76 1.26 -9.03
N SER A 228 6.03 1.75 -8.03
CA SER A 228 5.97 3.19 -7.71
C SER A 228 7.33 3.79 -7.35
N TYR A 229 8.23 3.02 -6.76
CA TYR A 229 9.59 3.47 -6.39
C TYR A 229 10.64 3.17 -7.46
N GLN A 230 10.37 2.28 -8.41
CA GLN A 230 11.26 1.92 -9.51
C GLN A 230 10.48 1.73 -10.83
N PRO A 231 9.89 2.82 -11.40
CA PRO A 231 8.99 2.73 -12.56
C PRO A 231 9.64 2.17 -13.82
N GLU A 232 10.97 2.31 -13.96
CA GLU A 232 11.73 1.79 -15.09
C GLU A 232 11.74 0.26 -15.17
N SER A 233 11.48 -0.42 -14.05
CA SER A 233 11.37 -1.87 -13.95
C SER A 233 9.98 -2.40 -14.28
N SER A 234 8.98 -1.53 -14.51
CA SER A 234 7.62 -1.96 -14.83
C SER A 234 7.52 -2.66 -16.19
N PRO A 235 6.57 -3.58 -16.37
CA PRO A 235 6.25 -4.18 -17.67
C PRO A 235 6.03 -3.14 -18.75
N LYS A 236 6.53 -3.41 -19.97
CA LYS A 236 6.44 -2.51 -21.14
C LYS A 236 5.40 -3.01 -22.13
#